data_13962d1459288d4265520d80e9d680f1
#
_entry.id   13962d1459288d4265520d80e9d680f1
#
_cell.length_a   1.000
_cell.length_b   1.000
_cell.length_c   1.000
_cell.angle_alpha   90.00
_cell.angle_beta   90.00
_cell.angle_gamma   90.00
#
_symmetry.space_group_name_H-M   'P 1'
#
loop_
_entity.id
_entity.type
_entity.pdbx_description
1 polymer ?
#
loop_
_entity_poly.entity_id
_entity_poly.type
_entity_poly.pdbx_seq_one_letter_code
_entity_poly.pdbx_strand_id
1 'polypeptide(L)'
;SPGFAPDVTSYDYDAPINEYGKATEKYYLLRETLQKYSKKKLPSVPKMPMPIITVPKFELKEFSSIFNGTDSKFKLPIRKEGGLMTFEEMDMGWGSMLYTTTMPEIPAQSVITADFHDFAQVFINGKYIGKIDRVKNEKSLTLPPVKKGDELEIFVEAMGRINFGRAIKDFKGIVGEVAITAEVEGIETTWKPQSWVKFGLPDSYEKAADAFVHNNDYTKAENEGQRLGKKPQWNVDGLDLVSKRGYYRGYFNLKKVGDTFLNFETWGKG
;
A
#
# COMPACT_ATOMS: atom_id res chain seq x y z
N SER A 1 -6.91 0.46 -15.97
CA SER A 1 -6.76 1.26 -17.20
C SER A 1 -5.82 0.54 -18.15
N PRO A 2 -6.17 0.40 -19.44
CA PRO A 2 -5.25 -0.20 -20.41
C PRO A 2 -3.91 0.54 -20.40
N GLY A 3 -2.80 -0.18 -20.28
CA GLY A 3 -1.46 0.39 -20.27
C GLY A 3 -0.94 0.86 -18.91
N PHE A 4 -1.67 0.62 -17.81
CA PHE A 4 -1.10 0.82 -16.48
C PHE A 4 -0.11 -0.31 -16.17
N ALA A 5 1.15 0.08 -16.03
CA ALA A 5 2.20 -0.77 -15.48
C ALA A 5 2.96 0.10 -14.48
N PRO A 6 2.85 -0.19 -13.18
CA PRO A 6 3.59 0.57 -12.17
C PRO A 6 5.09 0.35 -12.39
N ASP A 7 5.88 1.38 -12.14
CA ASP A 7 7.31 1.25 -12.20
C ASP A 7 7.80 0.23 -11.17
N VAL A 8 8.76 -0.60 -11.58
CA VAL A 8 9.46 -1.52 -10.70
C VAL A 8 10.83 -0.94 -10.37
N THR A 9 11.29 -1.15 -9.16
CA THR A 9 12.55 -0.58 -8.68
C THR A 9 13.78 -1.35 -9.19
N SER A 10 13.57 -2.49 -9.83
CA SER A 10 14.62 -3.35 -10.36
C SER A 10 14.54 -3.50 -11.86
N TYR A 11 15.72 -3.40 -12.51
CA TYR A 11 15.95 -3.71 -13.92
C TYR A 11 16.78 -4.97 -14.09
N ASP A 12 16.72 -5.88 -13.13
CA ASP A 12 17.43 -7.17 -13.18
C ASP A 12 16.70 -8.17 -14.09
N TYR A 13 16.51 -7.79 -15.35
CA TYR A 13 15.96 -8.65 -16.39
C TYR A 13 17.03 -9.65 -16.89
N ASP A 14 17.42 -10.59 -16.03
CA ASP A 14 18.50 -11.53 -16.34
C ASP A 14 19.82 -10.78 -16.66
N ALA A 15 20.13 -9.78 -15.88
CA ALA A 15 21.34 -8.97 -16.04
C ALA A 15 22.60 -9.79 -15.71
N PRO A 16 23.76 -9.46 -16.32
CA PRO A 16 25.04 -10.10 -15.98
C PRO A 16 25.46 -9.89 -14.53
N ILE A 17 25.06 -8.78 -13.93
CA ILE A 17 25.24 -8.47 -12.50
C ILE A 17 23.84 -8.19 -11.94
N ASN A 18 23.43 -8.95 -10.94
CA ASN A 18 22.12 -8.76 -10.34
C ASN A 18 22.06 -7.56 -9.38
N GLU A 19 20.88 -7.26 -8.84
CA GLU A 19 20.60 -6.07 -8.01
C GLU A 19 21.51 -5.91 -6.81
N TYR A 20 21.96 -7.00 -6.20
CA TYR A 20 22.87 -6.94 -5.03
C TYR A 20 24.35 -7.12 -5.41
N GLY A 21 24.68 -6.95 -6.71
CA GLY A 21 26.05 -6.89 -7.16
C GLY A 21 26.73 -8.24 -7.43
N LYS A 22 25.99 -9.37 -7.40
CA LYS A 22 26.54 -10.70 -7.67
C LYS A 22 26.63 -10.94 -9.18
N ALA A 23 27.78 -11.40 -9.64
CA ALA A 23 27.95 -11.91 -10.99
C ALA A 23 27.07 -13.16 -11.20
N THR A 24 26.25 -13.13 -12.25
CA THR A 24 25.38 -14.25 -12.67
C THR A 24 26.09 -15.19 -13.64
N GLU A 25 25.45 -16.29 -14.01
CA GLU A 25 25.97 -17.19 -15.05
C GLU A 25 26.24 -16.43 -16.37
N LYS A 26 25.31 -15.55 -16.77
CA LYS A 26 25.47 -14.69 -17.95
C LYS A 26 26.74 -13.85 -17.90
N TYR A 27 27.11 -13.32 -16.74
CA TYR A 27 28.36 -12.58 -16.56
C TYR A 27 29.58 -13.44 -16.92
N TYR A 28 29.61 -14.68 -16.45
CA TYR A 28 30.74 -15.59 -16.71
C TYR A 28 30.80 -16.03 -18.17
N LEU A 29 29.67 -16.30 -18.82
CA LEU A 29 29.59 -16.62 -20.25
C LEU A 29 30.07 -15.46 -21.13
N LEU A 30 29.63 -14.24 -20.81
CA LEU A 30 30.08 -13.03 -21.49
C LEU A 30 31.57 -12.81 -21.29
N ARG A 31 32.05 -12.97 -20.06
CA ARG A 31 33.47 -12.84 -19.73
C ARG A 31 34.33 -13.85 -20.49
N GLU A 32 33.92 -15.09 -20.54
CA GLU A 32 34.60 -16.13 -21.33
C GLU A 32 34.69 -15.75 -22.81
N THR A 33 33.60 -15.27 -23.36
CA THR A 33 33.54 -14.81 -24.74
C THR A 33 34.48 -13.63 -24.99
N LEU A 34 34.46 -12.62 -24.14
CA LEU A 34 35.33 -11.45 -24.23
C LEU A 34 36.82 -11.81 -24.10
N GLN A 35 37.15 -12.82 -23.27
CA GLN A 35 38.54 -13.26 -23.13
C GLN A 35 39.11 -13.82 -24.43
N LYS A 36 38.29 -14.45 -25.29
CA LYS A 36 38.73 -14.95 -26.60
C LYS A 36 39.21 -13.85 -27.54
N TYR A 37 38.65 -12.66 -27.40
CA TYR A 37 39.00 -11.48 -28.23
C TYR A 37 39.94 -10.50 -27.55
N SER A 38 40.18 -10.67 -26.25
CA SER A 38 41.11 -9.79 -25.52
C SER A 38 42.52 -10.31 -25.55
N LYS A 39 43.49 -9.44 -25.96
CA LYS A 39 44.92 -9.75 -25.91
C LYS A 39 45.49 -9.80 -24.47
N LYS A 40 44.78 -9.24 -23.52
CA LYS A 40 45.17 -9.20 -22.10
C LYS A 40 44.23 -10.09 -21.30
N LYS A 41 44.77 -10.68 -20.23
CA LYS A 41 43.94 -11.38 -19.27
C LYS A 41 43.00 -10.40 -18.61
N LEU A 42 41.69 -10.74 -18.59
CA LEU A 42 40.69 -9.94 -17.91
C LEU A 42 40.93 -9.91 -16.39
N PRO A 43 40.65 -8.81 -15.69
CA PRO A 43 40.77 -8.73 -14.24
C PRO A 43 40.01 -9.82 -13.51
N SER A 44 40.43 -10.20 -12.33
CA SER A 44 39.65 -11.16 -11.51
C SER A 44 38.27 -10.58 -11.18
N VAL A 45 37.27 -11.43 -11.10
CA VAL A 45 35.93 -11.03 -10.61
C VAL A 45 36.06 -10.67 -9.12
N PRO A 46 35.63 -9.47 -8.73
CA PRO A 46 35.64 -9.09 -7.31
C PRO A 46 34.84 -10.06 -6.46
N LYS A 47 35.28 -10.23 -5.23
CA LYS A 47 34.46 -10.95 -4.23
C LYS A 47 33.25 -10.11 -3.89
N MET A 48 32.12 -10.77 -3.58
CA MET A 48 30.96 -10.10 -3.05
C MET A 48 31.35 -9.23 -1.85
N PRO A 49 30.98 -7.94 -1.85
CA PRO A 49 31.33 -7.02 -0.77
C PRO A 49 30.68 -7.41 0.54
N MET A 50 29.47 -7.95 0.50
CA MET A 50 28.69 -8.33 1.66
C MET A 50 28.22 -9.79 1.55
N PRO A 51 28.23 -10.56 2.64
CA PRO A 51 27.61 -11.87 2.65
C PRO A 51 26.10 -11.78 2.67
N ILE A 52 25.43 -12.79 2.14
CA ILE A 52 23.99 -12.94 2.37
C ILE A 52 23.81 -13.57 3.76
N ILE A 53 22.94 -12.99 4.56
CA ILE A 53 22.61 -13.46 5.90
C ILE A 53 21.14 -13.81 6.02
N THR A 54 20.84 -14.70 6.94
CA THR A 54 19.45 -14.99 7.34
C THR A 54 19.16 -14.27 8.64
N VAL A 55 18.14 -13.44 8.64
CA VAL A 55 17.59 -12.85 9.85
C VAL A 55 16.73 -13.91 10.54
N PRO A 56 16.95 -14.18 11.85
CA PRO A 56 16.10 -15.11 12.57
C PRO A 56 14.65 -14.64 12.61
N LYS A 57 13.72 -15.58 12.73
CA LYS A 57 12.31 -15.25 12.93
C LYS A 57 12.13 -14.39 14.17
N PHE A 58 11.44 -13.27 14.04
CA PHE A 58 11.12 -12.35 15.13
C PHE A 58 9.65 -11.92 15.04
N GLU A 59 9.14 -11.38 16.12
CA GLU A 59 7.76 -10.89 16.18
C GLU A 59 7.71 -9.38 16.01
N LEU A 60 6.72 -8.92 15.26
CA LEU A 60 6.35 -7.50 15.19
C LEU A 60 5.40 -7.21 16.35
N LYS A 61 5.96 -6.72 17.48
CA LYS A 61 5.21 -6.57 18.73
C LYS A 61 4.46 -5.25 18.85
N GLU A 62 4.90 -4.25 18.14
CA GLU A 62 4.34 -2.91 18.19
C GLU A 62 3.53 -2.63 16.95
N PHE A 63 2.36 -2.06 17.14
CA PHE A 63 1.41 -1.71 16.08
C PHE A 63 0.84 -0.32 16.32
N SER A 64 0.80 0.50 15.28
CA SER A 64 0.12 1.79 15.27
C SER A 64 -0.82 1.85 14.08
N SER A 65 -2.13 1.94 14.33
CA SER A 65 -3.13 2.04 13.27
C SER A 65 -3.02 3.37 12.51
N ILE A 66 -3.14 3.33 11.20
CA ILE A 66 -3.26 4.53 10.37
C ILE A 66 -4.55 5.32 10.73
N PHE A 67 -5.60 4.63 11.15
CA PHE A 67 -6.90 5.22 11.45
C PHE A 67 -7.04 5.77 12.88
N ASN A 68 -6.14 5.43 13.82
CA ASN A 68 -6.16 6.01 15.17
C ASN A 68 -5.90 7.53 15.20
N GLY A 69 -5.61 8.13 14.06
CA GLY A 69 -5.36 9.55 13.91
C GLY A 69 -6.58 10.40 13.58
N THR A 70 -7.75 9.85 13.37
CA THR A 70 -8.99 10.65 13.24
C THR A 70 -9.43 11.21 14.57
N ASP A 71 -9.05 10.58 15.70
CA ASP A 71 -9.25 11.10 17.05
C ASP A 71 -8.06 11.95 17.51
N SER A 72 -8.12 13.23 17.21
CA SER A 72 -7.54 14.41 17.88
C SER A 72 -6.06 14.46 18.26
N LYS A 73 -5.29 13.40 18.29
CA LYS A 73 -3.87 13.39 18.68
C LYS A 73 -2.90 13.19 17.53
N PHE A 74 -3.27 12.48 16.48
CA PHE A 74 -2.56 12.49 15.21
C PHE A 74 -3.13 13.61 14.34
N LYS A 75 -2.44 14.71 14.24
CA LYS A 75 -2.67 15.65 13.15
C LYS A 75 -2.23 14.94 11.87
N LEU A 76 -3.16 14.27 11.21
CA LEU A 76 -2.95 13.86 9.83
C LEU A 76 -2.50 15.11 9.07
N PRO A 77 -1.32 15.13 8.48
CA PRO A 77 -0.62 16.37 8.14
C PRO A 77 -1.35 17.21 7.10
N ILE A 78 -2.25 16.60 6.34
CA ILE A 78 -2.97 17.29 5.27
C ILE A 78 -4.45 16.90 5.38
N ARG A 79 -5.32 17.86 5.73
CA ARG A 79 -6.77 17.69 5.74
C ARG A 79 -7.40 18.76 4.86
N LYS A 80 -8.23 18.35 3.89
CA LYS A 80 -9.02 19.27 3.05
C LYS A 80 -10.47 18.78 2.95
N GLU A 81 -11.41 19.70 2.86
CA GLU A 81 -12.83 19.46 2.66
C GLU A 81 -13.26 19.94 1.28
N GLY A 82 -14.40 19.43 0.78
CA GLY A 82 -14.98 19.78 -0.50
C GLY A 82 -15.04 18.64 -1.49
N GLY A 83 -14.91 18.89 -2.78
CA GLY A 83 -14.92 17.88 -3.84
C GLY A 83 -13.76 16.87 -3.74
N LEU A 84 -13.80 15.85 -4.57
CA LEU A 84 -12.66 14.91 -4.71
C LEU A 84 -11.41 15.66 -5.18
N MET A 85 -10.28 15.18 -4.74
CA MET A 85 -8.96 15.67 -5.17
C MET A 85 -8.04 14.48 -5.36
N THR A 86 -7.17 14.58 -6.35
CA THR A 86 -6.07 13.63 -6.56
C THR A 86 -4.93 13.88 -5.58
N PHE A 87 -3.94 12.99 -5.56
CA PHE A 87 -2.74 13.20 -4.75
C PHE A 87 -2.01 14.48 -5.16
N GLU A 88 -1.91 14.73 -6.46
CA GLU A 88 -1.25 15.91 -7.02
C GLU A 88 -1.93 17.21 -6.59
N GLU A 89 -3.27 17.24 -6.56
CA GLU A 89 -4.05 18.40 -6.06
C GLU A 89 -3.92 18.59 -4.54
N MET A 90 -3.46 17.55 -3.84
CA MET A 90 -3.13 17.58 -2.41
C MET A 90 -1.64 17.86 -2.15
N ASP A 91 -0.85 18.18 -3.17
CA ASP A 91 0.61 18.35 -3.11
C ASP A 91 1.35 17.09 -2.61
N MET A 92 0.84 15.91 -2.95
CA MET A 92 1.42 14.64 -2.60
C MET A 92 1.99 13.94 -3.82
N GLY A 93 3.26 13.52 -3.76
CA GLY A 93 3.90 12.73 -4.83
C GLY A 93 3.63 11.23 -4.72
N TRP A 94 3.46 10.74 -3.51
CA TRP A 94 3.29 9.31 -3.16
C TRP A 94 2.51 9.18 -1.85
N GLY A 95 2.37 7.93 -1.36
CA GLY A 95 1.75 7.63 -0.09
C GLY A 95 0.31 7.16 -0.24
N SER A 96 -0.50 7.51 0.73
CA SER A 96 -1.89 7.08 0.80
C SER A 96 -2.82 8.25 1.10
N MET A 97 -4.07 8.14 0.68
CA MET A 97 -5.12 9.10 1.01
C MET A 97 -6.35 8.38 1.55
N LEU A 98 -6.90 8.91 2.62
CA LEU A 98 -8.22 8.54 3.11
C LEU A 98 -9.24 9.58 2.64
N TYR A 99 -10.29 9.11 1.98
CA TYR A 99 -11.44 9.88 1.56
C TYR A 99 -12.64 9.46 2.39
N THR A 100 -13.34 10.39 3.01
CA THR A 100 -14.54 10.10 3.78
C THR A 100 -15.72 10.94 3.33
N THR A 101 -16.92 10.37 3.37
CA THR A 101 -18.17 11.06 3.07
C THR A 101 -19.32 10.41 3.81
N THR A 102 -20.34 11.23 4.16
CA THR A 102 -21.56 10.74 4.80
C THR A 102 -22.52 10.19 3.74
N MET A 103 -23.06 9.02 3.99
CA MET A 103 -23.93 8.29 3.08
C MET A 103 -25.42 8.64 3.26
N PRO A 104 -26.21 8.65 2.18
CA PRO A 104 -27.65 8.47 2.28
C PRO A 104 -27.97 7.02 2.61
N GLU A 105 -29.26 6.70 2.69
CA GLU A 105 -29.70 5.31 2.73
C GLU A 105 -29.48 4.66 1.34
N ILE A 106 -28.79 3.53 1.32
CA ILE A 106 -28.43 2.78 0.11
C ILE A 106 -28.83 1.32 0.32
N PRO A 107 -29.58 0.69 -0.60
CA PRO A 107 -29.98 -0.71 -0.48
C PRO A 107 -28.78 -1.66 -0.63
N ALA A 108 -28.96 -2.89 -0.21
CA ALA A 108 -28.00 -3.96 -0.46
C ALA A 108 -27.79 -4.17 -1.97
N GLN A 109 -26.63 -4.72 -2.34
CA GLN A 109 -26.21 -4.97 -3.72
C GLN A 109 -26.00 -3.72 -4.56
N SER A 110 -25.95 -2.54 -3.94
CA SER A 110 -25.47 -1.34 -4.62
C SER A 110 -24.01 -1.48 -5.01
N VAL A 111 -23.61 -0.86 -6.09
CA VAL A 111 -22.27 -0.97 -6.65
C VAL A 111 -21.58 0.39 -6.64
N ILE A 112 -20.46 0.48 -5.89
CA ILE A 112 -19.58 1.63 -5.98
C ILE A 112 -18.63 1.47 -7.16
N THR A 113 -18.46 2.54 -7.92
CA THR A 113 -17.56 2.59 -9.09
C THR A 113 -16.80 3.91 -9.10
N ALA A 114 -15.49 3.83 -9.38
CA ALA A 114 -14.63 4.98 -9.64
C ALA A 114 -13.34 4.54 -10.34
N ASP A 115 -12.56 5.49 -10.84
CA ASP A 115 -11.19 5.24 -11.27
C ASP A 115 -10.25 5.40 -10.06
N PHE A 116 -9.96 4.28 -9.41
CA PHE A 116 -9.04 4.22 -8.26
C PHE A 116 -7.60 3.99 -8.75
N HIS A 117 -6.72 4.90 -8.41
CA HIS A 117 -5.30 4.88 -8.75
C HIS A 117 -4.44 4.89 -7.48
N ASP A 118 -4.04 3.68 -6.93
CA ASP A 118 -4.05 2.41 -7.68
C ASP A 118 -4.75 1.28 -6.89
N PHE A 119 -4.58 1.25 -5.57
CA PHE A 119 -5.15 0.22 -4.72
C PHE A 119 -6.07 0.86 -3.69
N ALA A 120 -7.35 0.57 -3.79
CA ALA A 120 -8.35 1.13 -2.88
C ALA A 120 -8.89 0.05 -1.95
N GLN A 121 -9.16 0.44 -0.72
CA GLN A 121 -9.94 -0.36 0.21
C GLN A 121 -11.10 0.49 0.71
N VAL A 122 -12.25 -0.14 0.81
CA VAL A 122 -13.53 0.49 1.11
C VAL A 122 -14.02 0.00 2.48
N PHE A 123 -14.48 0.95 3.30
CA PHE A 123 -15.02 0.69 4.62
C PHE A 123 -16.35 1.43 4.78
N ILE A 124 -17.21 0.91 5.64
CA ILE A 124 -18.41 1.59 6.14
C ILE A 124 -18.32 1.60 7.66
N ASN A 125 -18.31 2.80 8.26
CA ASN A 125 -18.15 2.99 9.71
C ASN A 125 -16.94 2.20 10.27
N GLY A 126 -15.79 2.30 9.59
CA GLY A 126 -14.57 1.58 9.95
C GLY A 126 -14.58 0.07 9.69
N LYS A 127 -15.69 -0.50 9.23
CA LYS A 127 -15.79 -1.92 8.89
C LYS A 127 -15.35 -2.15 7.45
N TYR A 128 -14.35 -3.00 7.24
CA TYR A 128 -13.87 -3.37 5.93
C TYR A 128 -14.96 -4.08 5.10
N ILE A 129 -15.15 -3.59 3.87
CA ILE A 129 -16.11 -4.13 2.91
C ILE A 129 -15.39 -4.88 1.78
N GLY A 130 -14.30 -4.31 1.26
CA GLY A 130 -13.57 -4.94 0.18
C GLY A 130 -12.48 -4.03 -0.38
N LYS A 131 -11.84 -4.52 -1.43
CA LYS A 131 -10.75 -3.82 -2.13
C LYS A 131 -11.02 -3.71 -3.62
N ILE A 132 -10.35 -2.76 -4.26
CA ILE A 132 -10.35 -2.57 -5.71
C ILE A 132 -8.89 -2.41 -6.12
N ASP A 133 -8.41 -3.29 -7.00
CA ASP A 133 -7.03 -3.39 -7.43
C ASP A 133 -6.92 -3.03 -8.92
N ARG A 134 -6.30 -1.88 -9.20
CA ARG A 134 -6.11 -1.40 -10.57
C ARG A 134 -5.28 -2.34 -11.44
N VAL A 135 -4.30 -3.03 -10.86
CA VAL A 135 -3.47 -4.01 -11.60
C VAL A 135 -4.33 -5.14 -12.15
N LYS A 136 -5.39 -5.49 -11.42
CA LYS A 136 -6.37 -6.51 -11.83
C LYS A 136 -7.51 -5.95 -12.69
N ASN A 137 -7.45 -4.67 -13.07
CA ASN A 137 -8.51 -3.96 -13.77
C ASN A 137 -9.85 -3.94 -13.03
N GLU A 138 -9.82 -4.07 -11.71
CA GLU A 138 -11.00 -3.91 -10.87
C GLU A 138 -11.39 -2.42 -10.84
N LYS A 139 -12.69 -2.12 -10.94
CA LYS A 139 -13.21 -0.74 -10.94
C LYS A 139 -14.40 -0.54 -10.04
N SER A 140 -14.96 -1.62 -9.53
CA SER A 140 -16.21 -1.59 -8.77
C SER A 140 -16.18 -2.59 -7.61
N LEU A 141 -17.04 -2.32 -6.63
CA LEU A 141 -17.25 -3.17 -5.47
C LEU A 141 -18.72 -3.13 -5.06
N THR A 142 -19.27 -4.29 -4.73
CA THR A 142 -20.63 -4.38 -4.17
C THR A 142 -20.64 -3.96 -2.71
N LEU A 143 -21.59 -3.09 -2.35
CA LEU A 143 -21.76 -2.59 -0.99
C LEU A 143 -22.86 -3.38 -0.23
N PRO A 144 -22.72 -3.54 1.09
CA PRO A 144 -23.83 -3.96 1.94
C PRO A 144 -24.89 -2.87 2.00
N PRO A 145 -26.07 -3.14 2.63
CA PRO A 145 -27.01 -2.06 2.90
C PRO A 145 -26.38 -1.02 3.82
N VAL A 146 -26.58 0.25 3.49
CA VAL A 146 -26.02 1.39 4.20
C VAL A 146 -27.15 2.28 4.71
N LYS A 147 -27.08 2.74 5.94
CA LYS A 147 -28.07 3.63 6.55
C LYS A 147 -27.72 5.08 6.29
N LYS A 148 -28.73 5.94 6.27
CA LYS A 148 -28.50 7.39 6.25
C LYS A 148 -27.65 7.83 7.44
N GLY A 149 -26.57 8.53 7.17
CA GLY A 149 -25.62 9.02 8.16
C GLY A 149 -24.43 8.10 8.42
N ASP A 150 -24.41 6.89 7.86
CA ASP A 150 -23.21 6.06 7.87
C ASP A 150 -22.08 6.75 7.13
N GLU A 151 -20.85 6.48 7.53
CA GLU A 151 -19.64 7.04 6.89
C GLU A 151 -19.05 6.02 5.90
N LEU A 152 -18.89 6.46 4.66
CA LEU A 152 -18.09 5.75 3.66
C LEU A 152 -16.66 6.23 3.74
N GLU A 153 -15.74 5.30 3.89
CA GLU A 153 -14.31 5.55 3.95
C GLU A 153 -13.63 4.79 2.82
N ILE A 154 -12.86 5.51 2.00
CA ILE A 154 -12.08 4.93 0.91
C ILE A 154 -10.63 5.28 1.13
N PHE A 155 -9.84 4.28 1.40
CA PHE A 155 -8.40 4.43 1.55
C PHE A 155 -7.71 4.03 0.26
N VAL A 156 -7.00 4.95 -0.36
CA VAL A 156 -6.30 4.74 -1.62
C VAL A 156 -4.79 4.83 -1.39
N GLU A 157 -4.10 3.81 -1.82
CA GLU A 157 -2.64 3.73 -1.80
C GLU A 157 -2.10 3.86 -3.22
N ALA A 158 -1.17 4.77 -3.43
CA ALA A 158 -0.47 4.91 -4.69
C ALA A 158 0.57 3.80 -4.87
N MET A 159 0.58 3.19 -6.03
CA MET A 159 1.68 2.33 -6.48
C MET A 159 2.73 3.16 -7.23
N GLY A 160 3.78 2.52 -7.69
CA GLY A 160 4.80 3.15 -8.51
C GLY A 160 4.20 3.90 -9.70
N ARG A 161 4.79 5.04 -10.05
CA ARG A 161 4.36 5.85 -11.19
C ARG A 161 4.85 5.22 -12.49
N ILE A 162 4.11 5.46 -13.56
CA ILE A 162 4.52 5.04 -14.90
C ILE A 162 5.72 5.91 -15.31
N ASN A 163 6.84 5.28 -15.63
CA ASN A 163 8.07 5.98 -16.03
C ASN A 163 8.24 6.12 -17.53
N PHE A 164 7.49 5.36 -18.34
CA PHE A 164 7.65 5.32 -19.77
C PHE A 164 6.32 5.08 -20.51
N GLY A 165 6.19 5.68 -21.69
CA GLY A 165 5.06 5.44 -22.59
C GLY A 165 4.00 6.54 -22.59
N ARG A 166 2.90 6.26 -23.30
CA ARG A 166 1.83 7.25 -23.50
C ARG A 166 1.03 7.58 -22.25
N ALA A 167 1.01 6.67 -21.28
CA ALA A 167 0.27 6.80 -20.03
C ALA A 167 1.11 7.40 -18.89
N ILE A 168 2.23 8.05 -19.19
CA ILE A 168 3.15 8.63 -18.20
C ILE A 168 2.48 9.71 -17.33
N LYS A 169 1.48 10.40 -17.84
CA LYS A 169 0.65 11.31 -17.05
C LYS A 169 -0.45 10.52 -16.34
N ASP A 170 -0.16 10.10 -15.13
CA ASP A 170 -1.01 9.22 -14.33
C ASP A 170 -1.21 9.79 -12.93
N PHE A 171 -2.33 10.49 -12.73
CA PHE A 171 -2.70 11.04 -11.44
C PHE A 171 -3.07 9.94 -10.45
N LYS A 172 -2.76 10.12 -9.17
CA LYS A 172 -3.00 9.16 -8.10
C LYS A 172 -4.20 9.55 -7.24
N GLY A 173 -4.78 8.56 -6.56
CA GLY A 173 -5.96 8.74 -5.73
C GLY A 173 -7.27 8.35 -6.43
N ILE A 174 -8.35 9.02 -6.13
CA ILE A 174 -9.61 8.87 -6.85
C ILE A 174 -9.60 9.88 -8.00
N VAL A 175 -9.61 9.38 -9.24
CA VAL A 175 -9.57 10.22 -10.44
C VAL A 175 -10.98 10.30 -11.02
N GLY A 176 -11.52 11.53 -11.12
CA GLY A 176 -12.86 11.77 -11.58
C GLY A 176 -13.92 11.68 -10.50
N GLU A 177 -14.97 10.92 -10.72
CA GLU A 177 -16.14 10.84 -9.85
C GLU A 177 -16.26 9.46 -9.17
N VAL A 178 -16.85 9.44 -7.98
CA VAL A 178 -17.38 8.22 -7.35
C VAL A 178 -18.87 8.15 -7.64
N ALA A 179 -19.32 7.04 -8.17
CA ALA A 179 -20.74 6.76 -8.39
C ALA A 179 -21.15 5.51 -7.60
N ILE A 180 -22.30 5.57 -6.96
CA ILE A 180 -22.93 4.42 -6.32
C ILE A 180 -24.26 4.18 -6.99
N THR A 181 -24.39 3.06 -7.66
CA THR A 181 -25.58 2.69 -8.44
C THR A 181 -26.32 1.57 -7.72
N ALA A 182 -27.62 1.73 -7.62
CA ALA A 182 -28.55 0.76 -7.03
C ALA A 182 -29.80 0.62 -7.88
N GLU A 183 -30.41 -0.54 -7.84
CA GLU A 183 -31.77 -0.74 -8.34
C GLU A 183 -32.76 -0.54 -7.20
N VAL A 184 -33.67 0.43 -7.33
CA VAL A 184 -34.72 0.73 -6.37
C VAL A 184 -36.06 0.64 -7.08
N GLU A 185 -36.89 -0.29 -6.68
CA GLU A 185 -38.22 -0.55 -7.29
C GLU A 185 -38.17 -0.74 -8.84
N GLY A 186 -37.13 -1.43 -9.32
CA GLY A 186 -36.93 -1.69 -10.74
C GLY A 186 -36.34 -0.49 -11.51
N ILE A 187 -35.94 0.57 -10.82
CA ILE A 187 -35.34 1.77 -11.41
C ILE A 187 -33.87 1.86 -10.98
N GLU A 188 -32.96 1.96 -11.96
CA GLU A 188 -31.56 2.24 -11.68
C GLU A 188 -31.40 3.67 -11.16
N THR A 189 -30.87 3.80 -9.97
CA THR A 189 -30.60 5.08 -9.31
C THR A 189 -29.11 5.21 -9.02
N THR A 190 -28.53 6.34 -9.39
CA THR A 190 -27.12 6.65 -9.14
C THR A 190 -26.98 7.81 -8.18
N TRP A 191 -26.23 7.61 -7.12
CA TRP A 191 -25.82 8.66 -6.19
C TRP A 191 -24.33 8.99 -6.39
N LYS A 192 -24.02 10.29 -6.46
CA LYS A 192 -22.65 10.81 -6.59
C LYS A 192 -22.36 11.74 -5.42
N PRO A 193 -21.54 11.32 -4.45
CA PRO A 193 -21.14 12.18 -3.34
C PRO A 193 -20.40 13.41 -3.84
N GLN A 194 -20.80 14.58 -3.40
CA GLN A 194 -20.18 15.84 -3.79
C GLN A 194 -19.27 16.43 -2.71
N SER A 195 -19.47 16.03 -1.46
CA SER A 195 -18.70 16.54 -0.32
C SER A 195 -17.87 15.44 0.31
N TRP A 196 -16.57 15.68 0.34
CA TRP A 196 -15.57 14.74 0.87
C TRP A 196 -14.66 15.43 1.87
N VAL A 197 -14.28 14.71 2.91
CA VAL A 197 -13.12 15.06 3.71
C VAL A 197 -11.98 14.16 3.26
N LYS A 198 -10.83 14.76 2.98
CA LYS A 198 -9.64 14.07 2.47
C LYS A 198 -8.50 14.24 3.45
N PHE A 199 -7.82 13.15 3.73
CA PHE A 199 -6.64 13.13 4.57
C PHE A 199 -5.47 12.56 3.78
N GLY A 200 -4.45 13.37 3.57
CA GLY A 200 -3.20 12.94 2.95
C GLY A 200 -2.27 12.31 4.00
N LEU A 201 -1.75 11.17 3.67
CA LEU A 201 -0.79 10.38 4.46
C LEU A 201 0.46 10.19 3.61
N PRO A 202 1.35 11.19 3.56
CA PRO A 202 2.62 11.03 2.89
C PRO A 202 3.45 10.03 3.69
N ASP A 203 3.73 8.89 3.08
CA ASP A 203 4.54 7.85 3.69
C ASP A 203 5.99 8.31 3.71
N SER A 204 6.53 8.60 4.87
CA SER A 204 7.94 8.80 5.09
C SER A 204 8.39 8.01 6.31
N TYR A 205 9.63 7.56 6.30
CA TYR A 205 10.24 6.89 7.45
C TYR A 205 10.16 7.75 8.72
N GLU A 206 10.35 9.06 8.60
CA GLU A 206 10.27 10.00 9.71
C GLU A 206 8.88 10.02 10.33
N LYS A 207 7.83 10.03 9.51
CA LYS A 207 6.44 10.03 10.01
C LYS A 207 6.01 8.68 10.57
N ALA A 208 6.49 7.58 9.98
CA ALA A 208 6.32 6.26 10.57
C ALA A 208 7.01 6.16 11.94
N ALA A 209 8.23 6.70 12.06
CA ALA A 209 8.94 6.79 13.33
C ALA A 209 8.19 7.66 14.33
N ASP A 210 7.69 8.85 13.92
CA ASP A 210 6.91 9.76 14.75
C ASP A 210 5.60 9.12 15.24
N ALA A 211 4.94 8.31 14.41
CA ALA A 211 3.75 7.59 14.79
C ALA A 211 3.97 6.68 16.02
N PHE A 212 5.18 6.14 16.18
CA PHE A 212 5.56 5.36 17.36
C PHE A 212 6.08 6.20 18.53
N VAL A 213 6.70 7.35 18.27
CA VAL A 213 7.27 8.23 19.31
C VAL A 213 6.18 9.01 20.04
N HIS A 214 5.16 9.48 19.34
CA HIS A 214 4.08 10.24 19.96
C HIS A 214 2.99 9.36 20.58
N ASN A 215 2.94 8.07 20.27
CA ASN A 215 2.17 7.10 21.00
C ASN A 215 3.00 6.57 22.19
N ASN A 216 3.20 7.39 23.22
CA ASN A 216 3.70 6.91 24.51
C ASN A 216 2.76 5.91 25.21
N ASP A 217 1.73 5.46 24.52
CA ASP A 217 0.77 4.44 24.92
C ASP A 217 1.08 3.08 24.28
N TYR A 218 2.37 2.67 24.27
CA TYR A 218 2.73 1.27 23.95
C TYR A 218 1.96 0.26 24.82
N THR A 219 1.72 0.64 26.07
CA THR A 219 0.87 -0.10 26.99
C THR A 219 -0.59 -0.16 26.59
N LYS A 220 -1.13 0.83 25.85
CA LYS A 220 -2.51 0.78 25.35
C LYS A 220 -2.65 -0.09 24.13
N ALA A 221 -1.68 -0.12 23.22
CA ALA A 221 -1.70 -1.04 22.08
C ALA A 221 -1.60 -2.51 22.54
N GLU A 222 -0.80 -2.80 23.57
CA GLU A 222 -0.82 -4.08 24.25
C GLU A 222 -2.18 -4.34 24.95
N ASN A 223 -2.74 -3.34 25.61
CA ASN A 223 -4.02 -3.46 26.31
C ASN A 223 -5.21 -3.52 25.34
N GLU A 224 -5.20 -2.89 24.19
CA GLU A 224 -6.24 -3.05 23.17
C GLU A 224 -6.11 -4.39 22.44
N GLY A 225 -4.92 -4.87 22.18
CA GLY A 225 -4.68 -6.23 21.72
C GLY A 225 -5.12 -7.27 22.76
N GLN A 226 -4.94 -6.98 24.05
CA GLN A 226 -5.41 -7.81 25.17
C GLN A 226 -6.91 -7.62 25.43
N ARG A 227 -7.49 -6.42 25.27
CA ARG A 227 -8.94 -6.16 25.37
C ARG A 227 -9.74 -6.86 24.30
N LEU A 228 -9.18 -7.07 23.13
CA LEU A 228 -9.81 -7.87 22.07
C LEU A 228 -9.60 -9.37 22.27
N GLY A 229 -8.97 -9.80 23.39
CA GLY A 229 -8.83 -11.19 23.77
C GLY A 229 -8.08 -12.09 22.78
N LYS A 230 -7.35 -11.50 21.85
CA LYS A 230 -6.59 -12.23 20.83
C LYS A 230 -5.17 -11.74 20.86
N LYS A 231 -4.22 -12.60 21.26
CA LYS A 231 -2.83 -12.50 20.78
C LYS A 231 -2.92 -12.36 19.25
N PRO A 232 -2.10 -11.51 18.60
CA PRO A 232 -2.02 -11.52 17.17
C PRO A 232 -1.59 -12.92 16.72
N GLN A 233 -2.55 -13.77 16.49
CA GLN A 233 -2.33 -14.99 15.74
C GLN A 233 -2.25 -14.53 14.29
N TRP A 234 -1.08 -14.71 13.72
CA TRP A 234 -0.86 -14.66 12.29
C TRP A 234 -1.66 -15.79 11.66
N ASN A 235 -2.96 -15.61 11.56
CA ASN A 235 -3.79 -16.50 10.77
C ASN A 235 -3.61 -16.11 9.32
N VAL A 236 -2.99 -16.99 8.57
CA VAL A 236 -2.71 -16.91 7.14
C VAL A 236 -4.00 -16.85 6.29
N ASP A 237 -5.15 -16.99 6.90
CA ASP A 237 -6.49 -16.97 6.28
C ASP A 237 -7.04 -15.55 6.07
N GLY A 238 -6.17 -14.61 5.77
CA GLY A 238 -6.41 -13.44 4.94
C GLY A 238 -7.39 -12.36 5.41
N LEU A 239 -8.39 -12.64 6.20
CA LEU A 239 -9.49 -11.71 6.49
C LEU A 239 -9.19 -10.73 7.64
N ASP A 240 -8.36 -11.10 8.59
CA ASP A 240 -8.09 -10.25 9.77
C ASP A 240 -6.91 -9.27 9.58
N LEU A 241 -6.02 -9.54 8.63
CA LEU A 241 -4.89 -8.66 8.30
C LEU A 241 -5.32 -7.44 7.48
N VAL A 242 -6.36 -7.57 6.69
CA VAL A 242 -6.85 -6.51 5.79
C VAL A 242 -7.51 -5.37 6.57
N SER A 243 -8.05 -5.64 7.75
CA SER A 243 -8.67 -4.61 8.62
C SER A 243 -7.64 -3.88 9.51
N LYS A 244 -6.43 -4.40 9.65
CA LYS A 244 -5.39 -3.83 10.53
C LYS A 244 -4.32 -3.12 9.71
N ARG A 245 -4.68 -1.99 9.14
CA ARG A 245 -3.72 -1.11 8.51
C ARG A 245 -2.96 -0.32 9.53
N GLY A 246 -1.67 -0.28 9.36
CA GLY A 246 -0.83 0.48 10.26
C GLY A 246 0.63 0.17 10.09
N TYR A 247 1.37 0.81 10.94
CA TYR A 247 2.79 0.60 11.07
C TYR A 247 3.04 -0.53 12.07
N TYR A 248 3.93 -1.44 11.70
CA TYR A 248 4.36 -2.53 12.55
C TYR A 248 5.85 -2.38 12.84
N ARG A 249 6.26 -2.61 14.10
CA ARG A 249 7.66 -2.56 14.50
C ARG A 249 8.05 -3.77 15.30
N GLY A 250 9.19 -4.35 14.94
CA GLY A 250 9.83 -5.43 15.67
C GLY A 250 11.33 -5.23 15.76
N TYR A 251 11.96 -5.95 16.66
CA TYR A 251 13.39 -5.84 16.90
C TYR A 251 14.07 -7.20 16.78
N PHE A 252 15.26 -7.21 16.23
CA PHE A 252 16.10 -8.37 16.15
C PHE A 252 17.57 -7.97 16.29
N ASN A 253 18.39 -8.94 16.71
CA ASN A 253 19.81 -8.74 16.84
C ASN A 253 20.56 -9.48 15.75
N LEU A 254 21.49 -8.80 15.09
CA LEU A 254 22.35 -9.38 14.07
C LEU A 254 23.68 -9.78 14.68
N LYS A 255 24.10 -11.03 14.44
CA LYS A 255 25.45 -11.50 14.80
C LYS A 255 26.50 -11.10 13.76
N LYS A 256 26.05 -10.86 12.52
CA LYS A 256 26.90 -10.46 11.39
C LYS A 256 26.14 -9.45 10.55
N VAL A 257 26.85 -8.54 9.93
CA VAL A 257 26.31 -7.63 8.93
C VAL A 257 26.34 -8.32 7.56
N GLY A 258 25.29 -8.14 6.78
CA GLY A 258 25.17 -8.71 5.44
C GLY A 258 23.86 -8.33 4.77
N ASP A 259 23.73 -8.70 3.51
CA ASP A 259 22.50 -8.49 2.76
C ASP A 259 21.46 -9.53 3.14
N THR A 260 20.20 -9.12 3.17
CA THR A 260 19.06 -10.01 3.39
C THR A 260 17.89 -9.58 2.53
N PHE A 261 16.94 -10.47 2.35
CA PHE A 261 15.75 -10.24 1.53
C PHE A 261 14.51 -10.36 2.39
N LEU A 262 13.61 -9.43 2.22
CA LEU A 262 12.32 -9.42 2.89
C LEU A 262 11.26 -9.96 1.92
N ASN A 263 10.58 -11.03 2.31
CA ASN A 263 9.52 -11.63 1.51
C ASN A 263 8.15 -11.19 2.05
N PHE A 264 7.42 -10.46 1.24
CA PHE A 264 6.06 -10.00 1.52
C PHE A 264 4.97 -10.83 0.81
N GLU A 265 5.32 -11.94 0.18
CA GLU A 265 4.39 -12.72 -0.64
C GLU A 265 3.10 -13.11 0.10
N THR A 266 3.20 -13.34 1.41
CA THR A 266 2.05 -13.69 2.26
C THR A 266 1.33 -12.49 2.87
N TRP A 267 1.85 -11.28 2.66
CA TRP A 267 1.21 -10.05 3.11
C TRP A 267 0.19 -9.60 2.07
N GLY A 268 -0.89 -9.00 2.50
CA GLY A 268 -1.91 -8.51 1.57
C GLY A 268 -1.36 -7.43 0.66
N LYS A 269 -0.62 -6.52 1.24
CA LYS A 269 0.19 -5.49 0.61
C LYS A 269 1.15 -4.87 1.65
N GLY A 270 2.30 -4.43 1.22
CA GLY A 270 3.29 -3.76 2.04
C GLY A 270 4.29 -3.01 1.18
#